data_6d1df0137cc3722b3e330e57e0dc33ff
#
_entry.id   6d1df0137cc3722b3e330e57e0dc33ff
#
_cell.length_a   1.000
_cell.length_b   1.000
_cell.length_c   1.000
_cell.angle_alpha   90.00
_cell.angle_beta   90.00
_cell.angle_gamma   90.00
#
_symmetry.space_group_name_H-M   'P 1'
#
loop_
_entity.id
_entity.type
_entity.pdbx_description
1 polymer ?
#
loop_
_entity_poly.entity_id
_entity_poly.type
_entity_poly.pdbx_seq_one_letter_code
_entity_poly.pdbx_strand_id
1 'polypeptide(L)'
;TDDIECAHQLIGRLMDAGHSHIAGIFVYDNYQSVEKFQGMAEAMRSRGLELNDDYIKWCISDEAHNESYVRAIERFLKSIPKCTAIVCCNYIIYRLVIKTLQKMGKSVPEDYSLVCFDYSEETYRQEDVTCSVEQGFEMGRQLALRLMEMISTGECDDRNYTYVMKPILYLSLIHI
;
A
#
# COMPACT_ATOMS: atom_id res chain seq x y z
N THR A 1 1.50 -10.79 5.83
CA THR A 1 2.25 -10.52 4.58
C THR A 1 3.57 -9.86 4.93
N ASP A 2 4.57 -10.04 4.09
CA ASP A 2 5.84 -9.31 4.16
C ASP A 2 5.62 -7.92 3.54
N ASP A 3 5.30 -6.95 4.37
CA ASP A 3 4.93 -5.60 3.92
C ASP A 3 6.14 -4.82 3.38
N ILE A 4 7.34 -5.10 3.89
CA ILE A 4 8.58 -4.51 3.38
C ILE A 4 8.88 -5.03 1.98
N GLU A 5 8.88 -6.36 1.77
CA GLU A 5 9.09 -6.96 0.45
C GLU A 5 8.00 -6.55 -0.54
N CYS A 6 6.76 -6.46 -0.08
CA CYS A 6 5.65 -5.97 -0.88
C CYS A 6 5.88 -4.54 -1.37
N ALA A 7 6.34 -3.67 -0.49
CA ALA A 7 6.69 -2.29 -0.85
C ALA A 7 7.85 -2.26 -1.85
N HIS A 8 8.90 -3.05 -1.65
CA HIS A 8 10.00 -3.15 -2.62
C HIS A 8 9.51 -3.48 -4.02
N GLN A 9 8.59 -4.44 -4.13
CA GLN A 9 8.06 -4.84 -5.44
C GLN A 9 7.17 -3.76 -6.07
N LEU A 10 6.22 -3.16 -5.34
CA LEU A 10 5.33 -2.12 -5.86
C LEU A 10 6.09 -0.84 -6.24
N ILE A 11 6.97 -0.36 -5.36
CA ILE A 11 7.78 0.83 -5.64
C ILE A 11 8.77 0.56 -6.78
N GLY A 12 9.33 -0.65 -6.82
CA GLY A 12 10.16 -1.11 -7.93
C GLY A 12 9.45 -0.94 -9.28
N ARG A 13 8.16 -1.30 -9.37
CA ARG A 13 7.37 -1.12 -10.62
C ARG A 13 7.22 0.34 -11.03
N LEU A 14 6.93 1.23 -10.07
CA LEU A 14 6.87 2.66 -10.36
C LEU A 14 8.21 3.20 -10.88
N MET A 15 9.32 2.80 -10.25
CA MET A 15 10.66 3.21 -10.69
C MET A 15 11.04 2.63 -12.05
N ASP A 16 10.65 1.38 -12.34
CA ASP A 16 10.86 0.74 -13.65
C ASP A 16 10.06 1.44 -14.76
N ALA A 17 8.90 2.01 -14.43
CA ALA A 17 8.11 2.86 -15.31
C ALA A 17 8.67 4.30 -15.47
N GLY A 18 9.77 4.63 -14.79
CA GLY A 18 10.46 5.93 -14.91
C GLY A 18 10.07 6.97 -13.87
N HIS A 19 9.24 6.61 -12.88
CA HIS A 19 8.87 7.56 -11.82
C HIS A 19 10.02 7.78 -10.85
N SER A 20 10.39 9.04 -10.62
CA SER A 20 11.41 9.47 -9.66
C SER A 20 10.87 10.39 -8.56
N HIS A 21 9.68 10.96 -8.78
CA HIS A 21 8.99 11.82 -7.82
C HIS A 21 7.72 11.09 -7.35
N ILE A 22 7.90 10.24 -6.35
CA ILE A 22 6.88 9.33 -5.84
C ILE A 22 6.42 9.82 -4.48
N ALA A 23 5.12 10.10 -4.32
CA ALA A 23 4.53 10.44 -3.04
C ALA A 23 3.99 9.19 -2.33
N GLY A 24 4.03 9.21 -0.99
CA GLY A 24 3.42 8.18 -0.16
C GLY A 24 2.39 8.76 0.79
N ILE A 25 1.24 8.11 0.92
CA ILE A 25 0.21 8.46 1.90
C ILE A 25 0.02 7.27 2.83
N PHE A 26 0.43 7.45 4.08
CA PHE A 26 0.51 6.42 5.11
C PHE A 26 -0.30 6.78 6.34
N VAL A 27 -0.55 5.77 7.17
CA VAL A 27 -1.27 5.90 8.45
C VAL A 27 -0.29 5.61 9.59
N TYR A 28 -0.08 6.55 10.50
CA TYR A 28 0.97 6.42 11.52
C TYR A 28 0.58 5.57 12.74
N ASP A 29 -0.71 5.38 12.99
CA ASP A 29 -1.27 4.58 14.08
C ASP A 29 -1.51 3.10 13.69
N ASN A 30 -0.90 2.66 12.60
CA ASN A 30 -0.95 1.30 12.08
C ASN A 30 0.46 0.79 11.80
N TYR A 31 0.87 -0.29 12.48
CA TYR A 31 2.21 -0.87 12.34
C TYR A 31 2.53 -1.32 10.91
N GLN A 32 1.59 -1.98 10.23
CA GLN A 32 1.77 -2.41 8.85
C GLN A 32 2.02 -1.23 7.90
N SER A 33 1.35 -0.11 8.13
CA SER A 33 1.56 1.09 7.33
C SER A 33 2.98 1.67 7.51
N VAL A 34 3.54 1.55 8.71
CA VAL A 34 4.92 1.95 9.01
C VAL A 34 5.91 1.03 8.30
N GLU A 35 5.69 -0.29 8.28
CA GLU A 35 6.51 -1.25 7.52
C GLU A 35 6.46 -0.98 6.01
N LYS A 36 5.29 -0.67 5.45
CA LYS A 36 5.12 -0.28 4.04
C LYS A 36 5.91 1.00 3.71
N PHE A 37 5.89 1.99 4.60
CA PHE A 37 6.71 3.19 4.46
C PHE A 37 8.21 2.86 4.51
N GLN A 38 8.63 2.01 5.46
CA GLN A 38 10.03 1.57 5.55
C GLN A 38 10.47 0.90 4.25
N GLY A 39 9.67 -0.05 3.74
CA GLY A 39 9.96 -0.73 2.48
C GLY A 39 10.01 0.23 1.28
N MET A 40 9.14 1.25 1.22
CA MET A 40 9.22 2.30 0.21
C MET A 40 10.56 3.06 0.29
N ALA A 41 10.96 3.48 1.50
CA ALA A 41 12.20 4.21 1.71
C ALA A 41 13.43 3.37 1.33
N GLU A 42 13.44 2.08 1.68
CA GLU A 42 14.51 1.14 1.32
C GLU A 42 14.56 0.90 -0.19
N ALA A 43 13.41 0.69 -0.84
CA ALA A 43 13.32 0.49 -2.29
C ALA A 43 13.85 1.71 -3.07
N MET A 44 13.45 2.92 -2.68
CA MET A 44 13.93 4.14 -3.32
C MET A 44 15.43 4.32 -3.13
N ARG A 45 15.92 4.14 -1.90
CA ARG A 45 17.37 4.27 -1.58
C ARG A 45 18.20 3.24 -2.34
N SER A 46 17.74 2.00 -2.48
CA SER A 46 18.47 0.93 -3.20
C SER A 46 18.71 1.26 -4.67
N ARG A 47 17.92 2.18 -5.24
CA ARG A 47 18.05 2.66 -6.62
C ARG A 47 18.60 4.09 -6.73
N GLY A 48 19.16 4.62 -5.64
CA GLY A 48 19.78 5.94 -5.61
C GLY A 48 18.80 7.11 -5.62
N LEU A 49 17.51 6.87 -5.31
CA LEU A 49 16.53 7.93 -5.13
C LEU A 49 16.49 8.33 -3.65
N GLU A 50 16.59 9.62 -3.38
CA GLU A 50 16.38 10.14 -2.03
C GLU A 50 14.88 10.25 -1.72
N LEU A 51 14.53 9.80 -0.52
CA LEU A 51 13.19 10.05 0.02
C LEU A 51 13.13 11.51 0.48
N ASN A 52 12.19 12.26 -0.06
CA ASN A 52 11.91 13.62 0.38
C ASN A 52 10.69 13.59 1.31
N ASP A 53 10.85 14.04 2.54
CA ASP A 53 9.78 14.08 3.55
C ASP A 53 8.58 14.92 3.10
N ASP A 54 8.78 15.93 2.26
CA ASP A 54 7.69 16.72 1.67
C ASP A 54 6.75 15.88 0.79
N TYR A 55 7.21 14.72 0.31
CA TYR A 55 6.43 13.77 -0.50
C TYR A 55 5.71 12.71 0.35
N ILE A 56 5.82 12.80 1.67
CA ILE A 56 5.19 11.83 2.59
C ILE A 56 4.08 12.51 3.38
N LYS A 57 2.87 11.96 3.27
CA LYS A 57 1.69 12.38 4.03
C LYS A 57 1.33 11.32 5.04
N TRP A 58 1.42 11.67 6.32
CA TRP A 58 0.92 10.83 7.40
C TRP A 58 -0.52 11.19 7.76
N CYS A 59 -1.32 10.18 7.97
CA CYS A 59 -2.74 10.23 8.29
C CYS A 59 -3.03 9.49 9.60
N ILE A 60 -4.23 9.66 10.14
CA ILE A 60 -4.79 8.88 11.28
C ILE A 60 -5.91 8.00 10.73
N SER A 61 -5.99 6.75 11.20
CA SER A 61 -6.99 5.77 10.72
C SER A 61 -8.43 6.27 10.84
N ASP A 62 -8.81 6.81 12.00
CA ASP A 62 -10.19 7.25 12.28
C ASP A 62 -10.65 8.47 11.45
N GLU A 63 -9.71 9.27 10.99
CA GLU A 63 -10.02 10.46 10.22
C GLU A 63 -10.17 10.20 8.71
N ALA A 64 -9.74 9.05 8.22
CA ALA A 64 -9.76 8.69 6.80
C ALA A 64 -11.19 8.65 6.18
N HIS A 65 -12.23 8.69 6.99
CA HIS A 65 -13.62 8.72 6.53
C HIS A 65 -14.20 10.14 6.40
N ASN A 66 -13.43 11.18 6.73
CA ASN A 66 -13.94 12.56 6.80
C ASN A 66 -13.63 13.35 5.52
N GLU A 67 -14.56 14.20 5.09
CA GLU A 67 -14.34 15.14 3.95
C GLU A 67 -13.19 16.14 4.19
N SER A 68 -12.83 16.40 5.44
CA SER A 68 -11.65 17.20 5.78
C SER A 68 -10.37 16.60 5.21
N TYR A 69 -10.31 15.26 5.10
CA TYR A 69 -9.19 14.54 4.53
C TYR A 69 -9.02 14.74 3.03
N VAL A 70 -10.12 14.76 2.29
CA VAL A 70 -10.08 15.08 0.85
C VAL A 70 -9.40 16.44 0.63
N ARG A 71 -9.73 17.44 1.46
CA ARG A 71 -9.09 18.76 1.41
C ARG A 71 -7.61 18.73 1.86
N ALA A 72 -7.28 17.89 2.81
CA ALA A 72 -5.90 17.74 3.27
C ALA A 72 -5.02 17.06 2.20
N ILE A 73 -5.53 16.01 1.54
CA ILE A 73 -4.86 15.36 0.42
C ILE A 73 -4.74 16.32 -0.78
N GLU A 74 -5.78 17.06 -1.10
CA GLU A 74 -5.74 18.08 -2.18
C GLU A 74 -4.64 19.12 -1.94
N ARG A 75 -4.52 19.64 -0.72
CA ARG A 75 -3.46 20.60 -0.35
C ARG A 75 -2.07 19.95 -0.46
N PHE A 76 -1.94 18.70 0.01
CA PHE A 76 -0.71 17.96 -0.09
C PHE A 76 -0.28 17.76 -1.54
N LEU A 77 -1.16 17.27 -2.41
CA LEU A 77 -0.83 17.06 -3.82
C LEU A 77 -0.48 18.39 -4.55
N LYS A 78 -1.12 19.49 -4.18
CA LYS A 78 -0.77 20.82 -4.71
C LYS A 78 0.60 21.33 -4.23
N SER A 79 1.09 20.86 -3.07
CA SER A 79 2.41 21.25 -2.54
C SER A 79 3.57 20.51 -3.21
N ILE A 80 3.29 19.39 -3.92
CA ILE A 80 4.28 18.53 -4.58
C ILE A 80 4.06 18.45 -6.11
N PRO A 81 4.15 19.56 -6.84
CA PRO A 81 3.74 19.64 -8.26
C PRO A 81 4.58 18.76 -9.21
N LYS A 82 5.74 18.27 -8.79
CA LYS A 82 6.58 17.36 -9.57
C LYS A 82 6.22 15.89 -9.37
N CYS A 83 5.34 15.58 -8.41
CA CYS A 83 4.90 14.21 -8.16
C CYS A 83 4.19 13.65 -9.39
N THR A 84 4.57 12.43 -9.78
CA THR A 84 3.98 11.71 -10.91
C THR A 84 3.41 10.35 -10.52
N ALA A 85 3.71 9.87 -9.30
CA ALA A 85 3.17 8.62 -8.80
C ALA A 85 2.82 8.71 -7.31
N ILE A 86 1.74 8.04 -6.91
CA ILE A 86 1.25 8.06 -5.53
C ILE A 86 1.10 6.64 -5.02
N VAL A 87 1.65 6.39 -3.85
CA VAL A 87 1.57 5.13 -3.10
C VAL A 87 0.52 5.28 -1.99
N CYS A 88 -0.48 4.44 -2.00
CA CYS A 88 -1.56 4.42 -1.01
C CYS A 88 -1.39 3.23 -0.07
N CYS A 89 -1.25 3.46 1.23
CA CYS A 89 -0.97 2.39 2.21
C CYS A 89 -2.11 1.37 2.37
N ASN A 90 -3.32 1.67 1.92
CA ASN A 90 -4.47 0.77 1.92
C ASN A 90 -5.59 1.27 0.98
N TYR A 91 -6.62 0.45 0.81
CA TYR A 91 -7.78 0.75 -0.03
C TYR A 91 -8.52 2.02 0.36
N ILE A 92 -8.65 2.32 1.66
CA ILE A 92 -9.37 3.53 2.13
C ILE A 92 -8.65 4.78 1.64
N ILE A 93 -7.34 4.84 1.81
CA ILE A 93 -6.50 5.95 1.32
C ILE A 93 -6.56 6.04 -0.20
N TYR A 94 -6.49 4.91 -0.91
CA TYR A 94 -6.63 4.88 -2.37
C TYR A 94 -7.95 5.54 -2.83
N ARG A 95 -9.08 5.15 -2.24
CA ARG A 95 -10.39 5.74 -2.58
C ARG A 95 -10.44 7.25 -2.32
N LEU A 96 -9.82 7.73 -1.26
CA LEU A 96 -9.72 9.16 -0.97
C LEU A 96 -8.85 9.90 -2.01
N VAL A 97 -7.74 9.30 -2.43
CA VAL A 97 -6.87 9.85 -3.46
C VAL A 97 -7.62 9.96 -4.79
N ILE A 98 -8.28 8.88 -5.24
CA ILE A 98 -9.09 8.89 -6.47
C ILE A 98 -10.16 9.99 -6.42
N LYS A 99 -10.95 10.06 -5.33
CA LYS A 99 -11.96 11.12 -5.14
C LYS A 99 -11.34 12.53 -5.21
N THR A 100 -10.15 12.68 -4.62
CA THR A 100 -9.44 13.96 -4.62
C THR A 100 -8.97 14.34 -6.01
N LEU A 101 -8.35 13.41 -6.75
CA LEU A 101 -7.87 13.63 -8.11
C LEU A 101 -9.03 13.98 -9.05
N GLN A 102 -10.14 13.26 -8.98
CA GLN A 102 -11.36 13.57 -9.75
C GLN A 102 -11.86 14.99 -9.48
N LYS A 103 -11.90 15.41 -8.19
CA LYS A 103 -12.28 16.78 -7.80
C LYS A 103 -11.30 17.82 -8.34
N MET A 104 -10.03 17.49 -8.47
CA MET A 104 -9.00 18.34 -9.05
C MET A 104 -9.01 18.35 -10.60
N GLY A 105 -9.87 17.56 -11.23
CA GLY A 105 -9.89 17.37 -12.68
C GLY A 105 -8.67 16.61 -13.20
N LYS A 106 -8.09 15.73 -12.37
CA LYS A 106 -6.94 14.90 -12.65
C LYS A 106 -7.36 13.45 -12.88
N SER A 107 -6.66 12.78 -13.77
CA SER A 107 -6.93 11.39 -14.17
C SER A 107 -5.75 10.47 -13.87
N VAL A 108 -6.05 9.19 -13.80
CA VAL A 108 -5.12 8.08 -13.66
C VAL A 108 -5.32 7.20 -14.89
N PRO A 109 -4.26 6.87 -15.61
CA PRO A 109 -2.84 7.09 -15.33
C PRO A 109 -2.25 8.41 -15.88
N GLU A 110 -2.99 9.21 -16.63
CA GLU A 110 -2.49 10.31 -17.47
C GLU A 110 -1.78 11.40 -16.66
N ASP A 111 -2.30 11.75 -15.47
CA ASP A 111 -1.70 12.75 -14.58
C ASP A 111 -0.86 12.11 -13.48
N TYR A 112 -1.30 10.96 -12.97
CA TYR A 112 -0.65 10.25 -11.86
C TYR A 112 -0.75 8.74 -12.03
N SER A 113 0.35 8.02 -11.82
CA SER A 113 0.32 6.58 -11.56
C SER A 113 -0.04 6.30 -10.11
N LEU A 114 -0.86 5.29 -9.85
CA LEU A 114 -1.26 4.90 -8.50
C LEU A 114 -0.94 3.44 -8.22
N VAL A 115 -0.42 3.18 -7.03
CA VAL A 115 -0.32 1.83 -6.47
C VAL A 115 -0.95 1.79 -5.08
N CYS A 116 -1.53 0.64 -4.73
CA CYS A 116 -2.24 0.47 -3.48
C CYS A 116 -1.80 -0.81 -2.77
N PHE A 117 -1.72 -0.76 -1.45
CA PHE A 117 -1.57 -1.96 -0.63
C PHE A 117 -2.92 -2.50 -0.16
N ASP A 118 -2.94 -3.79 0.18
CA ASP A 118 -4.05 -4.48 0.85
C ASP A 118 -5.38 -4.35 0.12
N TYR A 119 -5.38 -4.71 -1.16
CA TYR A 119 -6.60 -4.76 -1.94
C TYR A 119 -7.26 -6.14 -1.83
N SER A 120 -8.57 -6.19 -1.63
CA SER A 120 -9.27 -7.47 -1.61
C SER A 120 -9.36 -8.07 -3.02
N GLU A 121 -9.34 -9.40 -3.13
CA GLU A 121 -9.39 -10.10 -4.41
C GLU A 121 -10.65 -9.75 -5.24
N GLU A 122 -11.77 -9.51 -4.58
CA GLU A 122 -13.02 -9.14 -5.24
C GLU A 122 -12.98 -7.73 -5.84
N THR A 123 -12.24 -6.82 -5.21
CA THR A 123 -12.25 -5.40 -5.56
C THR A 123 -11.21 -5.05 -6.63
N TYR A 124 -9.98 -5.60 -6.59
CA TYR A 124 -8.94 -5.22 -7.55
C TYR A 124 -9.30 -5.63 -9.00
N ARG A 125 -10.02 -6.74 -9.15
CA ARG A 125 -10.46 -7.20 -10.48
C ARG A 125 -11.49 -6.29 -11.13
N GLN A 126 -12.22 -5.53 -10.33
CA GLN A 126 -13.25 -4.60 -10.82
C GLN A 126 -12.69 -3.21 -11.12
N GLU A 127 -11.70 -2.76 -10.34
CA GLU A 127 -11.16 -1.41 -10.44
C GLU A 127 -9.83 -1.35 -11.22
N ASP A 128 -9.26 -2.50 -11.61
CA ASP A 128 -8.02 -2.65 -12.39
C ASP A 128 -6.85 -1.81 -11.85
N VAL A 129 -6.56 -1.99 -10.56
CA VAL A 129 -5.53 -1.24 -9.81
C VAL A 129 -4.27 -2.06 -9.64
N THR A 130 -3.10 -1.48 -9.89
CA THR A 130 -1.83 -2.11 -9.47
C THR A 130 -1.74 -2.11 -7.95
N CYS A 131 -1.76 -3.30 -7.34
CA CYS A 131 -1.87 -3.42 -5.89
C CYS A 131 -1.24 -4.70 -5.34
N SER A 132 -1.00 -4.70 -4.02
CA SER A 132 -0.84 -5.96 -3.29
C SER A 132 -2.19 -6.54 -2.91
N VAL A 133 -2.30 -7.87 -2.96
CA VAL A 133 -3.54 -8.58 -2.67
C VAL A 133 -3.52 -9.08 -1.24
N GLU A 134 -4.58 -8.78 -0.51
CA GLU A 134 -4.80 -9.30 0.83
C GLU A 134 -5.09 -10.80 0.79
N GLN A 135 -4.32 -11.61 1.53
CA GLN A 135 -4.41 -13.08 1.52
C GLN A 135 -5.17 -13.62 2.73
N GLY A 136 -6.28 -12.98 3.12
CA GLY A 136 -7.03 -13.30 4.32
C GLY A 136 -7.51 -14.75 4.39
N PHE A 137 -7.97 -15.32 3.27
CA PHE A 137 -8.40 -16.73 3.21
C PHE A 137 -7.24 -17.69 3.50
N GLU A 138 -6.10 -17.51 2.84
CA GLU A 138 -4.93 -18.38 3.02
C GLU A 138 -4.36 -18.25 4.44
N MET A 139 -4.34 -17.04 4.98
CA MET A 139 -3.93 -16.79 6.37
C MET A 139 -4.85 -17.54 7.35
N GLY A 140 -6.16 -17.45 7.18
CA GLY A 140 -7.13 -18.19 7.99
C GLY A 140 -6.96 -19.69 7.87
N ARG A 141 -6.71 -20.19 6.67
CA ARG A 141 -6.44 -21.62 6.40
C ARG A 141 -5.20 -22.11 7.14
N GLN A 142 -4.10 -21.38 7.08
CA GLN A 142 -2.85 -21.73 7.77
C GLN A 142 -3.01 -21.73 9.29
N LEU A 143 -3.71 -20.74 9.83
CA LEU A 143 -4.02 -20.69 11.26
C LEU A 143 -4.88 -21.87 11.72
N ALA A 144 -5.91 -22.23 10.95
CA ALA A 144 -6.78 -23.37 11.25
C ALA A 144 -6.01 -24.69 11.22
N LEU A 145 -5.17 -24.92 10.22
CA LEU A 145 -4.34 -26.13 10.11
C LEU A 145 -3.39 -26.24 11.31
N ARG A 146 -2.75 -25.15 11.69
CA ARG A 146 -1.86 -25.13 12.86
C ARG A 146 -2.61 -25.45 14.16
N LEU A 147 -3.78 -24.85 14.34
CA LEU A 147 -4.61 -25.15 15.51
C LEU A 147 -5.01 -26.63 15.57
N MET A 148 -5.42 -27.21 14.44
CA MET A 148 -5.78 -28.63 14.36
C MET A 148 -4.59 -29.54 14.69
N GLU A 149 -3.40 -29.21 14.21
CA GLU A 149 -2.15 -29.91 14.54
C GLU A 149 -1.89 -29.87 16.04
N MET A 150 -1.94 -28.70 16.67
CA MET A 150 -1.75 -28.54 18.12
C MET A 150 -2.76 -29.36 18.93
N ILE A 151 -4.03 -29.38 18.52
CA ILE A 151 -5.07 -30.20 19.18
C ILE A 151 -4.78 -31.68 19.04
N SER A 152 -4.32 -32.15 17.88
CA SER A 152 -4.10 -33.57 17.60
C SER A 152 -2.84 -34.13 18.28
N THR A 153 -1.81 -33.31 18.40
CA THR A 153 -0.54 -33.70 19.04
C THR A 153 -0.52 -33.47 20.55
N GLY A 154 -1.41 -32.62 21.06
CA GLY A 154 -1.39 -32.17 22.45
C GLY A 154 -0.18 -31.28 22.77
N GLU A 155 0.62 -30.93 21.78
CA GLU A 155 1.78 -30.05 21.94
C GLU A 155 1.39 -28.59 21.77
N CYS A 156 1.43 -27.83 22.84
CA CYS A 156 1.39 -26.37 22.76
C CYS A 156 2.86 -25.90 22.64
N ASP A 157 3.25 -25.50 21.43
CA ASP A 157 4.59 -24.97 21.22
C ASP A 157 4.65 -23.53 21.77
N ASP A 158 5.38 -23.33 22.89
CA ASP A 158 5.59 -22.03 23.52
C ASP A 158 6.48 -21.10 22.68
N ARG A 159 7.00 -21.56 21.54
CA ARG A 159 7.77 -20.73 20.63
C ARG A 159 6.84 -19.78 19.86
N ASN A 160 7.20 -18.52 19.83
CA ASN A 160 6.56 -17.55 18.94
C ASN A 160 6.69 -18.02 17.49
N TYR A 161 5.63 -18.64 16.98
CA TYR A 161 5.59 -19.11 15.60
C TYR A 161 5.06 -17.98 14.71
N THR A 162 5.95 -17.35 13.95
CA THR A 162 5.58 -16.36 12.96
C THR A 162 5.63 -16.97 11.56
N TYR A 163 4.51 -16.98 10.88
CA TYR A 163 4.44 -17.36 9.47
C TYR A 163 4.27 -16.11 8.62
N VAL A 164 5.31 -15.74 7.86
CA VAL A 164 5.29 -14.59 6.97
C VAL A 164 4.89 -15.06 5.57
N MET A 165 3.78 -14.54 5.08
CA MET A 165 3.28 -14.85 3.74
C MET A 165 3.99 -13.99 2.70
N LYS A 166 4.38 -14.61 1.59
CA LYS A 166 4.94 -13.87 0.45
C LYS A 166 3.88 -12.96 -0.16
N PRO A 167 4.24 -11.75 -0.58
CA PRO A 167 3.29 -10.83 -1.22
C PRO A 167 2.79 -11.41 -2.55
N ILE A 168 1.51 -11.15 -2.86
CA ILE A 168 0.92 -11.37 -4.17
C ILE A 168 0.60 -10.00 -4.74
N LEU A 169 1.10 -9.73 -5.95
CA LEU A 169 0.81 -8.49 -6.65
C LEU A 169 -0.16 -8.74 -7.80
N TYR A 170 -1.10 -7.84 -7.96
CA TYR A 170 -1.86 -7.65 -9.17
C TYR A 170 -1.33 -6.42 -9.91
N LEU A 171 -1.00 -6.59 -11.19
CA LEU A 171 -0.48 -5.51 -12.03
C LEU A 171 -1.56 -5.10 -13.03
N SER A 172 -2.08 -3.92 -12.87
CA SER A 172 -2.95 -3.29 -13.86
C SER A 172 -2.13 -2.87 -15.08
N LEU A 173 -2.75 -2.96 -16.26
CA LEU A 173 -2.17 -2.43 -17.49
C LEU A 173 -2.45 -0.93 -17.70
N ILE A 174 -3.27 -0.33 -16.81
CA ILE A 174 -3.81 1.03 -16.99
C ILE A 174 -3.25 2.02 -15.95
N HIS A 175 -2.67 1.56 -14.84
CA HIS A 175 -2.37 2.41 -13.69
C HIS A 175 -0.87 2.71 -13.47
N ILE A 176 -0.01 2.26 -14.35
CA ILE A 176 1.44 2.56 -14.34
C ILE A 176 1.91 2.92 -15.75
#